data_ec67687eb13c61f10015cb94ea5333e7
#
_entry.id   ec67687eb13c61f10015cb94ea5333e7
#
_cell.length_a   1.000
_cell.length_b   1.000
_cell.length_c   1.000
_cell.angle_alpha   90.00
_cell.angle_beta   90.00
_cell.angle_gamma   90.00
#
_symmetry.space_group_name_H-M   'P 1'
#
loop_
_entity.id
_entity.type
_entity.pdbx_description
1 polymer ?
#
loop_
_entity_poly.entity_id
_entity_poly.type
_entity_poly.pdbx_seq_one_letter_code
_entity_poly.pdbx_strand_id
1 'polypeptide(L)'
;MRYRTAAVLMLVTAGCTSAGVAQPASSRQSGPITAPTPARHRHAHRHRHHHARPRAATRRGVPAVDVPRRSLTPGAAFAVGKARICVSGYSASVRNVPQAEATAVYARYGVAHVPYAHEVDHLVSLEIGGSNAIANLWPEPYAGRWGARTKDVLENRLHELVCSGRLALRKAQRIEARNWVAAYRRYVGGTPTAAGGPSAPTGGSSTGGYYASSFGTASTIYCADDSAWRELSARYLKHFRTWAAAHRRFPGYHLHQAC
;
A
#
# COMPACT_ATOMS: atom_id res chain seq x y z
N MET A 1 51.74 -10.24 -22.85
CA MET A 1 51.29 -11.37 -22.05
C MET A 1 49.88 -11.75 -22.48
N ARG A 2 49.70 -12.96 -22.96
CA ARG A 2 48.43 -13.43 -23.55
C ARG A 2 47.70 -14.24 -22.49
N TYR A 3 46.48 -13.87 -22.11
CA TYR A 3 45.61 -14.69 -21.24
C TYR A 3 44.60 -15.45 -22.09
N ARG A 4 44.61 -16.76 -21.93
CA ARG A 4 43.73 -17.73 -22.60
C ARG A 4 42.39 -17.82 -21.81
N THR A 5 41.33 -17.67 -22.55
CA THR A 5 39.96 -17.95 -22.09
C THR A 5 39.72 -19.46 -22.12
N ALA A 6 39.24 -20.04 -21.01
CA ALA A 6 38.75 -21.41 -20.95
C ALA A 6 37.21 -21.33 -20.80
N ALA A 7 36.49 -21.86 -21.78
CA ALA A 7 35.06 -22.06 -21.74
C ALA A 7 34.79 -23.46 -21.16
N VAL A 8 33.95 -23.54 -20.11
CA VAL A 8 33.41 -24.79 -19.60
C VAL A 8 31.96 -24.93 -20.05
N LEU A 9 31.73 -25.94 -20.88
CA LEU A 9 30.45 -26.36 -21.41
C LEU A 9 29.87 -27.40 -20.45
N MET A 10 28.76 -27.12 -19.76
CA MET A 10 27.99 -28.14 -19.04
C MET A 10 26.72 -28.50 -19.82
N LEU A 11 26.67 -29.73 -20.27
CA LEU A 11 25.46 -30.39 -20.78
C LEU A 11 24.59 -30.77 -19.55
N VAL A 12 23.34 -30.42 -19.60
CA VAL A 12 22.30 -30.97 -18.71
C VAL A 12 21.32 -31.74 -19.56
N THR A 13 21.27 -33.05 -19.34
CA THR A 13 20.35 -33.98 -20.00
C THR A 13 18.97 -33.95 -19.33
N ALA A 14 17.93 -33.81 -20.12
CA ALA A 14 16.53 -33.91 -19.71
C ALA A 14 16.14 -35.40 -19.53
N GLY A 15 15.55 -35.73 -18.39
CA GLY A 15 14.89 -36.97 -18.13
C GLY A 15 13.40 -36.75 -17.89
N CYS A 16 12.54 -37.15 -18.85
CA CYS A 16 11.10 -37.27 -18.66
C CYS A 16 10.78 -38.63 -18.04
N THR A 17 10.07 -38.65 -16.92
CA THR A 17 9.31 -39.84 -16.46
C THR A 17 7.90 -39.41 -16.08
N SER A 18 6.93 -39.86 -16.86
CA SER A 18 5.50 -39.80 -16.60
C SER A 18 5.08 -40.99 -15.72
N ALA A 19 4.44 -40.71 -14.60
CA ALA A 19 3.72 -41.72 -13.81
C ALA A 19 2.26 -41.27 -13.67
N GLY A 20 1.36 -42.06 -14.29
CA GLY A 20 -0.07 -41.90 -14.14
C GLY A 20 -0.56 -42.48 -12.80
N VAL A 21 -1.52 -41.81 -12.19
CA VAL A 21 -2.23 -42.30 -11.01
C VAL A 21 -3.72 -42.39 -11.31
N ALA A 22 -4.26 -43.62 -11.16
CA ALA A 22 -5.64 -44.00 -11.36
C ALA A 22 -6.57 -43.46 -10.25
N GLN A 23 -7.79 -43.06 -10.60
CA GLN A 23 -8.87 -42.73 -9.67
C GLN A 23 -9.61 -44.02 -9.24
N PRO A 24 -10.05 -44.14 -8.00
CA PRO A 24 -11.02 -45.17 -7.62
C PRO A 24 -12.46 -44.68 -7.73
N ALA A 25 -13.31 -45.55 -8.24
CA ALA A 25 -14.75 -45.37 -8.42
C ALA A 25 -15.48 -45.35 -7.06
N SER A 26 -16.47 -44.45 -6.92
CA SER A 26 -17.37 -44.39 -5.77
C SER A 26 -18.61 -45.23 -6.01
N SER A 27 -18.85 -46.20 -5.14
CA SER A 27 -20.03 -47.04 -5.11
C SER A 27 -21.21 -46.35 -4.40
N ARG A 28 -22.35 -46.32 -5.07
CA ARG A 28 -23.66 -45.92 -4.51
C ARG A 28 -24.18 -47.04 -3.58
N GLN A 29 -24.61 -46.65 -2.39
CA GLN A 29 -25.52 -47.48 -1.60
C GLN A 29 -26.80 -46.71 -1.34
N SER A 30 -27.92 -47.33 -1.77
CA SER A 30 -29.28 -46.91 -1.53
C SER A 30 -29.77 -47.57 -0.22
N GLY A 31 -30.30 -46.81 0.73
CA GLY A 31 -30.97 -47.29 1.93
C GLY A 31 -32.44 -46.74 1.97
N PRO A 32 -33.35 -47.46 2.63
CA PRO A 32 -34.78 -47.36 2.38
C PRO A 32 -35.48 -46.22 3.11
N ILE A 33 -36.55 -45.75 2.45
CA ILE A 33 -37.47 -44.69 2.88
C ILE A 33 -38.47 -45.27 3.88
N THR A 34 -38.55 -44.74 5.10
CA THR A 34 -39.63 -44.96 6.02
C THR A 34 -40.37 -43.64 6.29
N ALA A 35 -41.68 -43.61 5.99
CA ALA A 35 -42.58 -42.50 6.26
C ALA A 35 -43.02 -42.53 7.73
N PRO A 36 -43.22 -41.39 8.38
CA PRO A 36 -43.97 -41.30 9.64
C PRO A 36 -45.37 -40.75 9.46
N THR A 37 -46.26 -41.34 10.20
CA THR A 37 -47.69 -41.11 10.40
C THR A 37 -48.00 -39.72 11.03
N PRO A 38 -49.20 -39.16 10.82
CA PRO A 38 -49.53 -37.80 11.27
C PRO A 38 -50.00 -37.76 12.73
N ALA A 39 -49.53 -36.78 13.48
CA ALA A 39 -49.97 -36.46 14.84
C ALA A 39 -50.65 -35.09 14.94
N ARG A 40 -51.90 -35.13 15.26
CA ARG A 40 -52.81 -34.23 16.00
C ARG A 40 -52.53 -32.75 16.17
N HIS A 41 -53.52 -31.99 15.74
CA HIS A 41 -53.79 -30.59 16.02
C HIS A 41 -53.67 -30.22 17.50
N ARG A 42 -52.98 -29.13 17.80
CA ARG A 42 -53.17 -28.29 18.97
C ARG A 42 -53.13 -26.81 18.60
N HIS A 43 -54.08 -26.11 19.22
CA HIS A 43 -54.53 -24.75 19.03
C HIS A 43 -53.48 -23.68 18.83
N ALA A 44 -53.76 -22.79 17.86
CA ALA A 44 -53.04 -21.60 17.56
C ALA A 44 -53.20 -20.52 18.63
N HIS A 45 -52.11 -20.14 19.28
CA HIS A 45 -51.98 -18.81 19.87
C HIS A 45 -51.48 -17.82 18.81
N ARG A 46 -52.34 -16.87 18.48
CA ARG A 46 -51.98 -15.72 17.62
C ARG A 46 -50.96 -14.87 18.35
N HIS A 47 -49.70 -15.09 18.08
CA HIS A 47 -48.69 -14.08 18.37
C HIS A 47 -48.68 -13.04 17.24
N ARG A 48 -49.07 -11.82 17.60
CA ARG A 48 -48.89 -10.64 16.74
C ARG A 48 -47.41 -10.49 16.45
N HIS A 49 -46.98 -10.84 15.26
CA HIS A 49 -45.68 -10.47 14.75
C HIS A 49 -45.68 -8.95 14.52
N HIS A 50 -45.09 -8.23 15.44
CA HIS A 50 -44.60 -6.89 15.17
C HIS A 50 -43.52 -7.03 14.14
N HIS A 51 -43.82 -6.71 12.89
CA HIS A 51 -42.83 -6.50 11.88
C HIS A 51 -41.93 -5.35 12.33
N ALA A 52 -40.83 -5.66 13.00
CA ALA A 52 -39.76 -4.73 13.20
C ALA A 52 -39.26 -4.34 11.81
N ARG A 53 -39.50 -3.10 11.41
CA ARG A 53 -38.86 -2.51 10.21
C ARG A 53 -37.39 -2.80 10.30
N PRO A 54 -36.73 -3.28 9.23
CA PRO A 54 -35.27 -3.37 9.20
C PRO A 54 -34.73 -1.96 9.48
N ARG A 55 -34.10 -1.80 10.63
CA ARG A 55 -33.27 -0.61 10.86
C ARG A 55 -32.31 -0.51 9.72
N ALA A 56 -32.41 0.57 8.94
CA ALA A 56 -31.41 0.90 7.93
C ALA A 56 -30.06 0.73 8.61
N ALA A 57 -29.25 -0.19 8.09
CA ALA A 57 -27.88 -0.36 8.51
C ALA A 57 -27.20 0.99 8.27
N THR A 58 -27.04 1.77 9.32
CA THR A 58 -26.17 2.94 9.30
C THR A 58 -24.84 2.42 8.78
N ARG A 59 -24.39 2.90 7.62
CA ARG A 59 -23.02 2.70 7.15
C ARG A 59 -22.15 3.11 8.33
N ARG A 60 -21.66 2.14 9.07
CA ARG A 60 -20.58 2.39 10.02
C ARG A 60 -19.46 2.91 9.15
N GLY A 61 -19.12 4.19 9.31
CA GLY A 61 -17.95 4.74 8.66
C GLY A 61 -16.80 3.78 8.95
N VAL A 62 -16.08 3.38 7.90
CA VAL A 62 -14.88 2.57 8.07
C VAL A 62 -13.99 3.35 9.03
N PRO A 63 -13.54 2.79 10.17
CA PRO A 63 -12.70 3.53 11.10
C PRO A 63 -11.48 4.03 10.35
N ALA A 64 -11.19 5.32 10.46
CA ALA A 64 -9.95 5.88 9.92
C ALA A 64 -8.78 5.11 10.52
N VAL A 65 -7.92 4.57 9.67
CA VAL A 65 -6.72 3.85 10.12
C VAL A 65 -5.62 4.90 10.30
N ASP A 66 -5.66 5.63 11.40
CA ASP A 66 -4.69 6.69 11.68
C ASP A 66 -3.27 6.16 11.92
N VAL A 67 -3.13 4.88 12.23
CA VAL A 67 -1.84 4.21 12.44
C VAL A 67 -1.89 2.78 11.91
N PRO A 68 -0.75 2.21 11.46
CA PRO A 68 -0.72 0.85 10.96
C PRO A 68 -1.09 -0.18 12.03
N ARG A 69 -1.84 -1.20 11.66
CA ARG A 69 -2.08 -2.37 12.50
C ARG A 69 -0.84 -3.26 12.51
N ARG A 70 -0.17 -3.38 13.65
CA ARG A 70 1.08 -4.14 13.78
C ARG A 70 0.99 -5.62 13.35
N SER A 71 -0.17 -6.23 13.50
CA SER A 71 -0.43 -7.60 13.03
C SER A 71 -0.42 -7.71 11.50
N LEU A 72 -0.74 -6.64 10.80
CA LEU A 72 -0.74 -6.57 9.33
C LEU A 72 0.56 -5.96 8.80
N THR A 73 1.03 -4.89 9.45
CA THR A 73 2.19 -4.11 9.03
C THR A 73 3.16 -3.94 10.20
N PRO A 74 3.95 -4.99 10.51
CA PRO A 74 4.97 -4.89 11.56
C PRO A 74 6.14 -3.98 11.20
N GLY A 75 6.27 -3.62 9.92
CA GLY A 75 7.40 -2.91 9.35
C GLY A 75 8.50 -3.86 8.88
N ALA A 76 9.08 -3.57 7.73
CA ALA A 76 10.20 -4.32 7.15
C ALA A 76 11.17 -3.37 6.46
N ALA A 77 12.45 -3.77 6.40
CA ALA A 77 13.49 -2.99 5.76
C ALA A 77 14.39 -3.89 4.90
N PHE A 78 14.96 -3.31 3.85
CA PHE A 78 16.01 -3.95 3.07
C PHE A 78 17.29 -4.15 3.90
N ALA A 79 18.08 -5.14 3.53
CA ALA A 79 19.44 -5.32 4.04
C ALA A 79 20.39 -4.29 3.39
N VAL A 80 20.23 -3.02 3.77
CA VAL A 80 20.96 -1.89 3.19
C VAL A 80 21.67 -1.09 4.28
N GLY A 81 22.81 -0.51 3.93
CA GLY A 81 23.60 0.33 4.82
C GLY A 81 23.37 1.83 4.60
N LYS A 82 23.78 2.64 5.58
CA LYS A 82 23.70 4.10 5.54
C LYS A 82 24.27 4.71 4.26
N ALA A 83 25.44 4.26 3.83
CA ALA A 83 26.09 4.81 2.63
C ALA A 83 25.21 4.72 1.37
N ARG A 84 24.37 3.70 1.29
CA ARG A 84 23.46 3.51 0.14
C ARG A 84 22.22 4.38 0.23
N ILE A 85 21.58 4.47 1.39
CA ILE A 85 20.34 5.24 1.55
C ILE A 85 20.57 6.75 1.46
N CYS A 86 21.77 7.22 1.76
CA CYS A 86 22.13 8.65 1.71
C CYS A 86 22.56 9.12 0.31
N VAL A 87 22.41 8.28 -0.70
CA VAL A 87 22.59 8.70 -2.09
C VAL A 87 21.28 9.33 -2.58
N SER A 88 21.38 10.53 -3.16
CA SER A 88 20.22 11.21 -3.75
C SER A 88 19.47 10.31 -4.73
N GLY A 89 18.13 10.32 -4.66
CA GLY A 89 17.27 9.49 -5.50
C GLY A 89 17.19 8.02 -5.08
N TYR A 90 17.80 7.62 -3.96
CA TYR A 90 17.75 6.22 -3.50
C TYR A 90 16.31 5.72 -3.33
N SER A 91 15.47 6.43 -2.59
CA SER A 91 14.08 6.03 -2.33
C SER A 91 13.29 5.83 -3.62
N ALA A 92 13.43 6.75 -4.56
CA ALA A 92 12.80 6.65 -5.88
C ALA A 92 13.32 5.45 -6.68
N SER A 93 14.61 5.13 -6.57
CA SER A 93 15.25 4.02 -7.31
C SER A 93 14.83 2.63 -6.83
N VAL A 94 14.34 2.51 -5.58
CA VAL A 94 13.93 1.24 -4.97
C VAL A 94 12.42 1.10 -4.80
N ARG A 95 11.64 2.17 -4.98
CA ARG A 95 10.18 2.13 -4.87
C ARG A 95 9.61 1.20 -5.94
N ASN A 96 8.91 0.17 -5.48
CA ASN A 96 8.25 -0.81 -6.34
C ASN A 96 7.04 -1.41 -5.61
N VAL A 97 5.88 -0.81 -5.80
CA VAL A 97 4.59 -1.31 -5.29
C VAL A 97 3.65 -1.48 -6.49
N PRO A 98 3.60 -2.68 -7.09
CA PRO A 98 2.69 -2.98 -8.19
C PRO A 98 1.22 -2.77 -7.78
N GLN A 99 0.36 -2.43 -8.74
CA GLN A 99 -1.07 -2.19 -8.48
C GLN A 99 -1.77 -3.36 -7.80
N ALA A 100 -1.40 -4.60 -8.14
CA ALA A 100 -1.94 -5.79 -7.51
C ALA A 100 -1.60 -5.85 -6.01
N GLU A 101 -0.38 -5.45 -5.63
CA GLU A 101 0.05 -5.39 -4.23
C GLU A 101 -0.65 -4.24 -3.48
N ALA A 102 -0.78 -3.07 -4.10
CA ALA A 102 -1.56 -1.97 -3.55
C ALA A 102 -3.01 -2.39 -3.26
N THR A 103 -3.65 -3.09 -4.21
CA THR A 103 -5.00 -3.64 -4.02
C THR A 103 -5.05 -4.63 -2.84
N ALA A 104 -4.05 -5.50 -2.71
CA ALA A 104 -3.96 -6.44 -1.60
C ALA A 104 -3.79 -5.74 -0.24
N VAL A 105 -3.07 -4.63 -0.18
CA VAL A 105 -2.94 -3.80 1.04
C VAL A 105 -4.30 -3.28 1.48
N TYR A 106 -5.08 -2.66 0.60
CA TYR A 106 -6.44 -2.19 0.93
C TYR A 106 -7.34 -3.33 1.40
N ALA A 107 -7.33 -4.47 0.70
CA ALA A 107 -8.12 -5.65 1.07
C ALA A 107 -7.76 -6.19 2.46
N ARG A 108 -6.46 -6.31 2.79
CA ARG A 108 -5.99 -6.77 4.11
C ARG A 108 -6.45 -5.87 5.25
N TYR A 109 -6.56 -4.58 5.00
CA TYR A 109 -7.03 -3.60 5.99
C TYR A 109 -8.55 -3.49 6.06
N GLY A 110 -9.28 -4.07 5.10
CA GLY A 110 -10.73 -3.91 4.97
C GLY A 110 -11.11 -2.45 4.68
N VAL A 111 -10.24 -1.71 4.00
CA VAL A 111 -10.43 -0.31 3.62
C VAL A 111 -10.78 -0.27 2.15
N ALA A 112 -11.84 0.45 1.79
CA ALA A 112 -12.16 0.70 0.39
C ALA A 112 -11.10 1.63 -0.23
N HIS A 113 -10.65 1.29 -1.43
CA HIS A 113 -9.82 2.21 -2.20
C HIS A 113 -10.71 3.36 -2.70
N VAL A 114 -10.69 4.47 -1.97
CA VAL A 114 -11.35 5.72 -2.35
C VAL A 114 -10.25 6.67 -2.81
N PRO A 115 -10.29 7.18 -4.05
CA PRO A 115 -9.31 8.15 -4.53
C PRO A 115 -9.16 9.33 -3.55
N TYR A 116 -7.93 9.76 -3.31
CA TYR A 116 -7.58 10.87 -2.40
C TYR A 116 -7.90 10.67 -0.91
N ALA A 117 -8.40 9.51 -0.52
CA ALA A 117 -8.61 9.23 0.90
C ALA A 117 -7.35 8.66 1.57
N HIS A 118 -6.65 7.78 0.85
CA HIS A 118 -5.46 7.09 1.36
C HIS A 118 -4.44 6.91 0.22
N GLU A 119 -3.18 6.72 0.61
CA GLU A 119 -2.16 6.15 -0.25
C GLU A 119 -1.67 4.81 0.32
N VAL A 120 -1.01 4.01 -0.50
CA VAL A 120 -0.28 2.84 0.01
C VAL A 120 1.13 3.29 0.34
N ASP A 121 1.37 3.42 1.63
CA ASP A 121 2.63 3.93 2.14
C ASP A 121 3.47 2.87 2.86
N HIS A 122 4.77 3.16 2.98
CA HIS A 122 5.78 2.36 3.66
C HIS A 122 5.87 2.74 5.13
N LEU A 123 5.47 1.87 6.07
CA LEU A 123 5.57 2.15 7.51
C LEU A 123 7.01 2.51 7.92
N VAL A 124 8.00 1.74 7.47
CA VAL A 124 9.40 2.14 7.51
C VAL A 124 9.70 2.78 6.17
N SER A 125 10.01 4.07 6.20
CA SER A 125 10.25 4.85 4.99
C SER A 125 11.35 4.26 4.10
N LEU A 126 11.13 4.33 2.78
CA LEU A 126 12.18 4.01 1.80
C LEU A 126 13.44 4.86 2.03
N GLU A 127 13.30 6.10 2.49
CA GLU A 127 14.43 7.00 2.75
C GLU A 127 15.41 6.48 3.80
N ILE A 128 14.92 5.64 4.70
CA ILE A 128 15.76 4.95 5.69
C ILE A 128 15.84 3.43 5.41
N GLY A 129 15.65 3.04 4.17
CA GLY A 129 15.82 1.66 3.73
C GLY A 129 14.65 0.73 4.04
N GLY A 130 13.45 1.24 4.22
CA GLY A 130 12.22 0.43 4.26
C GLY A 130 12.07 -0.41 2.99
N SER A 131 11.39 -1.56 3.09
CA SER A 131 11.20 -2.47 1.97
C SER A 131 9.82 -2.35 1.35
N ASN A 132 9.68 -2.77 0.08
CA ASN A 132 8.39 -2.85 -0.59
C ASN A 132 7.54 -4.06 -0.15
N ALA A 133 8.03 -4.88 0.80
CA ALA A 133 7.27 -6.04 1.27
C ALA A 133 5.92 -5.61 1.86
N ILE A 134 4.86 -6.36 1.58
CA ILE A 134 3.50 -6.10 2.06
C ILE A 134 3.42 -5.96 3.60
N ALA A 135 4.36 -6.55 4.34
CA ALA A 135 4.54 -6.38 5.78
C ALA A 135 5.01 -4.98 6.19
N ASN A 136 5.41 -4.14 5.24
CA ASN A 136 5.79 -2.75 5.44
C ASN A 136 4.78 -1.76 4.84
N LEU A 137 3.73 -2.25 4.16
CA LEU A 137 2.78 -1.40 3.44
C LEU A 137 1.44 -1.30 4.17
N TRP A 138 0.85 -0.10 4.16
CA TRP A 138 -0.44 0.17 4.78
C TRP A 138 -1.20 1.28 4.06
N PRO A 139 -2.55 1.33 4.18
CA PRO A 139 -3.32 2.43 3.62
C PRO A 139 -3.23 3.65 4.54
N GLU A 140 -2.31 4.56 4.25
CA GLU A 140 -2.12 5.78 5.00
C GLU A 140 -3.15 6.83 4.63
N PRO A 141 -3.87 7.46 5.59
CA PRO A 141 -4.80 8.51 5.28
C PRO A 141 -4.07 9.79 4.87
N TYR A 142 -4.56 10.48 3.85
CA TYR A 142 -4.08 11.83 3.54
C TYR A 142 -4.57 12.86 4.56
N ALA A 143 -5.82 12.72 4.99
CA ALA A 143 -6.46 13.66 5.91
C ALA A 143 -6.11 13.35 7.38
N GLY A 144 -6.25 14.37 8.22
CA GLY A 144 -6.10 14.24 9.65
C GLY A 144 -4.76 14.74 10.16
N ARG A 145 -4.62 14.74 11.47
CA ARG A 145 -3.41 15.23 12.14
C ARG A 145 -2.20 14.32 11.90
N TRP A 146 -2.44 13.04 11.77
CA TRP A 146 -1.45 11.99 11.60
C TRP A 146 -1.55 11.35 10.21
N GLY A 147 -1.87 12.16 9.20
CA GLY A 147 -1.89 11.73 7.81
C GLY A 147 -0.51 11.82 7.15
N ALA A 148 -0.45 11.41 5.88
CA ALA A 148 0.74 11.24 5.08
C ALA A 148 1.72 12.42 5.17
N ARG A 149 1.25 13.65 4.98
CA ARG A 149 2.12 14.85 5.07
C ARG A 149 2.85 15.00 6.40
N THR A 150 2.22 14.54 7.49
CA THR A 150 2.85 14.58 8.81
C THR A 150 3.93 13.51 8.91
N LYS A 151 3.67 12.34 8.34
CA LYS A 151 4.65 11.26 8.32
C LYS A 151 5.85 11.61 7.44
N ASP A 152 5.64 12.22 6.26
CA ASP A 152 6.71 12.70 5.38
C ASP A 152 7.72 13.60 6.12
N VAL A 153 7.21 14.52 6.97
CA VAL A 153 8.10 15.39 7.78
C VAL A 153 8.97 14.57 8.73
N LEU A 154 8.43 13.50 9.32
CA LEU A 154 9.22 12.60 10.16
C LEU A 154 10.25 11.83 9.33
N GLU A 155 9.87 11.30 8.19
CA GLU A 155 10.74 10.52 7.30
C GLU A 155 11.97 11.32 6.88
N ASN A 156 11.74 12.50 6.34
CA ASN A 156 12.81 13.45 6.00
C ASN A 156 13.72 13.72 7.21
N ARG A 157 13.13 13.91 8.39
CA ARG A 157 13.91 14.16 9.62
C ARG A 157 14.72 12.96 10.04
N LEU A 158 14.18 11.76 10.00
CA LEU A 158 14.90 10.53 10.32
C LEU A 158 16.03 10.28 9.32
N HIS A 159 15.79 10.47 8.02
CA HIS A 159 16.79 10.37 6.99
C HIS A 159 17.94 11.36 7.22
N GLU A 160 17.65 12.63 7.46
CA GLU A 160 18.66 13.65 7.82
C GLU A 160 19.52 13.21 9.01
N LEU A 161 18.88 12.75 10.09
CA LEU A 161 19.58 12.31 11.29
C LEU A 161 20.46 11.09 11.06
N VAL A 162 20.01 10.16 10.22
CA VAL A 162 20.81 8.98 9.86
C VAL A 162 21.98 9.38 8.99
N CYS A 163 21.74 10.18 7.96
CA CYS A 163 22.80 10.57 7.01
C CYS A 163 23.86 11.46 7.64
N SER A 164 23.48 12.32 8.58
CA SER A 164 24.44 13.09 9.39
C SER A 164 25.14 12.26 10.48
N GLY A 165 24.77 10.99 10.68
CA GLY A 165 25.37 10.12 11.72
C GLY A 165 24.84 10.35 13.13
N ARG A 166 23.86 11.24 13.30
CA ARG A 166 23.25 11.55 14.63
C ARG A 166 22.29 10.46 15.12
N LEU A 167 21.83 9.59 14.21
CA LEU A 167 20.96 8.46 14.53
C LEU A 167 21.41 7.21 13.77
N ALA A 168 21.58 6.08 14.47
CA ALA A 168 21.89 4.83 13.81
C ALA A 168 20.71 4.34 12.94
N LEU A 169 20.96 3.92 11.70
CA LEU A 169 19.96 3.48 10.74
C LEU A 169 18.99 2.44 11.33
N ARG A 170 19.51 1.38 11.91
CA ARG A 170 18.67 0.34 12.53
C ARG A 170 17.81 0.85 13.69
N LYS A 171 18.25 1.90 14.37
CA LYS A 171 17.46 2.56 15.42
C LYS A 171 16.33 3.37 14.81
N ALA A 172 16.58 4.12 13.75
CA ALA A 172 15.56 4.87 13.02
C ALA A 172 14.45 3.92 12.50
N GLN A 173 14.82 2.86 11.80
CA GLN A 173 13.89 1.84 11.31
C GLN A 173 13.00 1.25 12.42
N ARG A 174 13.60 0.86 13.56
CA ARG A 174 12.82 0.29 14.68
C ARG A 174 11.89 1.31 15.35
N ILE A 175 12.29 2.56 15.43
CA ILE A 175 11.48 3.62 16.06
C ILE A 175 10.24 3.86 15.20
N GLU A 176 10.42 4.02 13.90
CA GLU A 176 9.34 4.26 12.95
C GLU A 176 8.38 3.07 12.89
N ALA A 177 8.89 1.85 12.70
CA ALA A 177 8.10 0.63 12.74
C ALA A 177 7.31 0.45 14.03
N ARG A 178 7.87 0.85 15.16
CA ARG A 178 7.23 0.66 16.46
C ARG A 178 6.07 1.62 16.72
N ASN A 179 6.28 2.89 16.47
CA ASN A 179 5.28 3.94 16.65
C ASN A 179 5.79 5.25 16.05
N TRP A 180 5.45 5.47 14.77
CA TRP A 180 5.89 6.65 14.05
C TRP A 180 5.33 7.96 14.64
N VAL A 181 4.13 7.94 15.24
CA VAL A 181 3.54 9.10 15.91
C VAL A 181 4.39 9.52 17.14
N ALA A 182 4.83 8.55 17.94
CA ALA A 182 5.74 8.83 19.05
C ALA A 182 7.12 9.28 18.56
N ALA A 183 7.58 8.71 17.42
CA ALA A 183 8.80 9.14 16.75
C ALA A 183 8.70 10.59 16.29
N TYR A 184 7.60 10.99 15.67
CA TYR A 184 7.35 12.37 15.26
C TYR A 184 7.49 13.33 16.45
N ARG A 185 6.77 13.06 17.54
CA ARG A 185 6.84 13.90 18.75
C ARG A 185 8.26 14.04 19.30
N ARG A 186 9.07 13.01 19.17
CA ARG A 186 10.45 12.99 19.68
C ARG A 186 11.44 13.69 18.76
N TYR A 187 11.35 13.51 17.44
CA TYR A 187 12.39 13.92 16.49
C TYR A 187 12.04 15.15 15.67
N VAL A 188 10.76 15.44 15.52
CA VAL A 188 10.24 16.65 14.88
C VAL A 188 9.80 17.65 15.95
N GLY A 189 9.02 17.19 16.93
CA GLY A 189 8.50 18.01 18.03
C GLY A 189 7.09 18.54 17.76
N GLY A 190 6.45 19.03 18.81
CA GLY A 190 5.12 19.64 18.72
C GLY A 190 3.99 18.63 18.41
N THR A 191 2.83 19.20 18.11
CA THR A 191 1.65 18.47 17.63
C THR A 191 1.28 19.06 16.27
N PRO A 192 1.27 18.27 15.21
CA PRO A 192 0.96 18.81 13.89
C PRO A 192 -0.48 19.31 13.82
N THR A 193 -0.73 20.32 13.00
CA THR A 193 -2.08 20.75 12.65
C THR A 193 -2.75 19.66 11.83
N ALA A 194 -4.04 19.42 12.06
CA ALA A 194 -4.79 18.51 11.20
C ALA A 194 -4.83 19.08 9.78
N ALA A 195 -4.30 18.33 8.82
CA ALA A 195 -4.41 18.68 7.41
C ALA A 195 -5.66 18.03 6.82
N GLY A 196 -6.35 18.74 5.92
CA GLY A 196 -7.31 18.14 5.01
C GLY A 196 -6.60 17.15 4.09
N GLY A 197 -7.27 16.06 3.73
CA GLY A 197 -6.78 15.24 2.63
C GLY A 197 -6.75 16.03 1.33
N PRO A 198 -6.00 15.55 0.31
CA PRO A 198 -6.08 16.13 -1.01
C PRO A 198 -7.53 16.04 -1.47
N SER A 199 -8.13 17.19 -1.75
CA SER A 199 -9.45 17.23 -2.38
C SER A 199 -9.32 16.61 -3.78
N ALA A 200 -10.33 15.86 -4.21
CA ALA A 200 -10.45 15.59 -5.63
C ALA A 200 -10.31 16.92 -6.35
N PRO A 201 -9.46 17.04 -7.37
CA PRO A 201 -9.23 18.31 -8.01
C PRO A 201 -10.55 18.85 -8.59
N THR A 202 -11.17 19.76 -7.85
CA THR A 202 -12.22 20.62 -8.39
C THR A 202 -11.50 21.65 -9.25
N GLY A 203 -11.16 21.28 -10.49
CA GLY A 203 -10.77 22.21 -11.55
C GLY A 203 -9.76 23.30 -11.23
N GLY A 204 -9.03 23.24 -10.13
CA GLY A 204 -8.00 24.18 -9.74
C GLY A 204 -6.83 24.09 -10.72
N SER A 205 -6.65 25.15 -11.51
CA SER A 205 -5.53 25.30 -12.43
C SER A 205 -4.27 25.52 -11.60
N SER A 206 -3.41 24.51 -11.46
CA SER A 206 -2.03 24.82 -11.05
C SER A 206 -1.43 25.67 -12.16
N THR A 207 -0.86 26.82 -11.82
CA THR A 207 -0.31 27.79 -12.76
C THR A 207 0.84 27.22 -13.60
N GLY A 208 1.36 26.07 -13.26
CA GLY A 208 2.47 25.40 -13.94
C GLY A 208 2.16 24.01 -14.51
N GLY A 209 0.92 23.51 -14.36
CA GLY A 209 0.54 22.19 -14.86
C GLY A 209 0.92 21.02 -13.94
N TYR A 210 1.06 19.83 -14.53
CA TYR A 210 1.28 18.58 -13.83
C TYR A 210 2.42 17.78 -14.44
N TYR A 211 3.16 17.08 -13.64
CA TYR A 211 4.27 16.23 -14.05
C TYR A 211 4.04 14.78 -13.62
N ALA A 212 4.44 13.85 -14.44
CA ALA A 212 4.43 12.42 -14.11
C ALA A 212 5.59 11.70 -14.80
N SER A 213 6.00 10.58 -14.24
CA SER A 213 6.95 9.68 -14.90
C SER A 213 6.22 8.62 -15.71
N SER A 214 6.65 8.38 -16.94
CA SER A 214 6.20 7.24 -17.75
C SER A 214 7.01 5.96 -17.48
N PHE A 215 7.86 5.94 -16.47
CA PHE A 215 8.60 4.74 -16.06
C PHE A 215 7.63 3.67 -15.53
N GLY A 216 7.85 2.40 -15.87
CA GLY A 216 6.87 1.33 -15.70
C GLY A 216 6.36 1.06 -14.28
N THR A 217 7.08 1.52 -13.25
CA THR A 217 6.65 1.39 -11.84
C THR A 217 6.17 2.71 -11.23
N ALA A 218 6.14 3.81 -12.00
CA ALA A 218 5.64 5.08 -11.53
C ALA A 218 4.12 5.04 -11.39
N SER A 219 3.60 5.68 -10.35
CA SER A 219 2.17 5.73 -10.04
C SER A 219 1.71 7.12 -9.56
N THR A 220 2.55 8.14 -9.71
CA THR A 220 2.33 9.45 -9.09
C THR A 220 2.32 10.56 -10.13
N ILE A 221 1.37 11.49 -9.98
CA ILE A 221 1.29 12.76 -10.69
C ILE A 221 1.63 13.87 -9.68
N TYR A 222 2.45 14.80 -10.07
CA TYR A 222 2.93 15.92 -9.26
C TYR A 222 2.38 17.23 -9.81
N CYS A 223 2.07 18.17 -8.93
CA CYS A 223 1.80 19.55 -9.32
C CYS A 223 3.09 20.26 -9.74
N ALA A 224 3.01 21.33 -10.51
CA ALA A 224 4.20 22.07 -10.92
C ALA A 224 4.94 22.75 -9.76
N ASP A 225 4.23 23.14 -8.72
CA ASP A 225 4.75 23.72 -7.47
C ASP A 225 5.29 22.66 -6.47
N ASP A 226 5.00 21.38 -6.71
CA ASP A 226 5.61 20.28 -5.96
C ASP A 226 7.04 20.05 -6.44
N SER A 227 8.03 20.25 -5.56
CA SER A 227 9.45 20.11 -5.93
C SER A 227 9.84 18.67 -6.26
N ALA A 228 9.10 17.66 -5.78
CA ALA A 228 9.44 16.26 -5.92
C ALA A 228 9.47 15.77 -7.38
N TRP A 229 8.74 16.39 -8.31
CA TRP A 229 8.83 16.02 -9.73
C TRP A 229 10.21 16.28 -10.35
N ARG A 230 11.02 17.17 -9.77
CA ARG A 230 12.37 17.48 -10.26
C ARG A 230 13.35 16.34 -10.06
N GLU A 231 13.03 15.40 -9.17
CA GLU A 231 13.82 14.19 -8.94
C GLU A 231 13.49 13.07 -9.92
N LEU A 232 12.44 13.24 -10.72
CA LEU A 232 12.09 12.27 -11.75
C LEU A 232 13.11 12.32 -12.89
N SER A 233 13.45 11.14 -13.42
CA SER A 233 14.32 11.04 -14.58
C SER A 233 13.75 11.79 -15.78
N ALA A 234 14.49 12.74 -16.32
CA ALA A 234 14.09 13.55 -17.48
C ALA A 234 13.68 12.68 -18.69
N ARG A 235 14.28 11.50 -18.84
CA ARG A 235 13.96 10.53 -19.90
C ARG A 235 12.50 10.10 -19.89
N TYR A 236 11.92 9.97 -18.72
CA TYR A 236 10.55 9.47 -18.53
C TYR A 236 9.57 10.56 -18.12
N LEU A 237 10.04 11.77 -17.84
CA LEU A 237 9.23 12.89 -17.41
C LEU A 237 8.22 13.30 -18.48
N LYS A 238 6.97 13.46 -18.08
CA LYS A 238 5.86 13.96 -18.92
C LYS A 238 5.23 15.16 -18.23
N HIS A 239 4.96 16.20 -19.02
CA HIS A 239 4.29 17.40 -18.55
C HIS A 239 2.88 17.49 -19.15
N PHE A 240 1.93 17.95 -18.37
CA PHE A 240 0.52 18.11 -18.73
C PHE A 240 0.02 19.46 -18.24
N ARG A 241 -0.76 20.14 -19.05
CA ARG A 241 -1.35 21.43 -18.67
C ARG A 241 -2.47 21.32 -17.65
N THR A 242 -3.18 20.18 -17.63
CA THR A 242 -4.34 19.97 -16.76
C THR A 242 -4.26 18.59 -16.09
N TRP A 243 -4.86 18.51 -14.91
CA TRP A 243 -5.08 17.22 -14.24
C TRP A 243 -5.77 16.19 -15.13
N ALA A 244 -6.85 16.61 -15.82
CA ALA A 244 -7.59 15.71 -16.67
C ALA A 244 -6.74 15.12 -17.81
N ALA A 245 -5.78 15.88 -18.34
CA ALA A 245 -4.84 15.37 -19.35
C ALA A 245 -3.85 14.35 -18.76
N ALA A 246 -3.31 14.65 -17.59
CA ALA A 246 -2.40 13.75 -16.89
C ALA A 246 -3.10 12.44 -16.50
N HIS A 247 -4.29 12.53 -15.90
CA HIS A 247 -5.05 11.38 -15.44
C HIS A 247 -5.59 10.53 -16.60
N ARG A 248 -5.98 11.12 -17.74
CA ARG A 248 -6.30 10.33 -18.95
C ARG A 248 -5.11 9.54 -19.48
N ARG A 249 -3.91 10.10 -19.40
CA ARG A 249 -2.70 9.43 -19.86
C ARG A 249 -2.22 8.35 -18.89
N PHE A 250 -2.49 8.55 -17.59
CA PHE A 250 -2.08 7.68 -16.50
C PHE A 250 -3.26 7.45 -15.53
N PRO A 251 -4.28 6.67 -15.93
CA PRO A 251 -5.54 6.56 -15.15
C PRO A 251 -5.37 5.89 -13.80
N GLY A 252 -4.28 5.14 -13.59
CA GLY A 252 -3.95 4.49 -12.31
C GLY A 252 -3.06 5.33 -11.39
N TYR A 253 -2.66 6.54 -11.83
CA TYR A 253 -1.78 7.37 -11.03
C TYR A 253 -2.57 8.23 -10.04
N HIS A 254 -2.00 8.42 -8.86
CA HIS A 254 -2.53 9.33 -7.83
C HIS A 254 -1.77 10.67 -7.82
N LEU A 255 -2.38 11.68 -7.24
CA LEU A 255 -1.73 12.97 -7.04
C LEU A 255 -0.83 12.89 -5.80
N HIS A 256 0.43 13.37 -5.90
CA HIS A 256 1.38 13.34 -4.80
C HIS A 256 0.91 14.20 -3.62
N GLN A 257 0.45 15.42 -3.93
CA GLN A 257 -0.14 16.35 -2.96
C GLN A 257 -1.14 17.27 -3.65
N ALA A 258 -2.03 17.90 -2.88
CA ALA A 258 -2.97 18.86 -3.46
C ALA A 258 -2.22 20.08 -4.04
N CYS A 259 -2.60 20.50 -5.21
CA CYS A 259 -2.09 21.69 -5.87
C CYS A 259 -2.71 22.98 -5.27
#